data_9a37b0ae9ce3d5f0cc66440e837edb07
#
_entry.id   9a37b0ae9ce3d5f0cc66440e837edb07
#
_cell.length_a   1.000
_cell.length_b   1.000
_cell.length_c   1.000
_cell.angle_alpha   90.00
_cell.angle_beta   90.00
_cell.angle_gamma   90.00
#
_symmetry.space_group_name_H-M   'P 1'
#
loop_
_entity.id
_entity.type
_entity.pdbx_description
1 polymer ?
#
loop_
_entity_poly.entity_id
_entity_poly.type
_entity_poly.pdbx_seq_one_letter_code
_entity_poly.pdbx_strand_id
1 'polypeptide(L)'
;MKLVNVVAAAGIGILTLSSPALAQKKNKKVMEQTFTLKNQLDTVSYALGANIAENLKQQGFENLSIEAFAQAFKDVADKKQLLVTADQARTILNEYFTQLQQEKANKNSVAGQKFLEENKKRPEVVTL
;
A
#
# COMPACT_ATOMS: atom_id res chain seq x y z
N MET A 1 12.18 52.77 -46.63
CA MET A 1 13.28 52.82 -47.65
C MET A 1 14.11 51.57 -47.54
N LYS A 2 14.09 50.80 -48.62
CA LYS A 2 15.11 49.86 -49.15
C LYS A 2 15.41 48.62 -48.28
N LEU A 3 14.90 47.48 -48.72
CA LEU A 3 15.33 46.56 -49.83
C LEU A 3 16.51 45.69 -49.40
N VAL A 4 16.27 44.45 -49.35
CA VAL A 4 16.49 43.33 -50.35
C VAL A 4 17.82 42.62 -50.05
N ASN A 5 17.91 41.34 -49.93
CA ASN A 5 17.98 40.21 -50.86
C ASN A 5 18.36 38.96 -50.04
N VAL A 6 17.68 37.88 -50.13
CA VAL A 6 17.69 36.76 -51.10
C VAL A 6 19.07 36.07 -51.27
N VAL A 7 19.06 34.79 -51.09
CA VAL A 7 19.54 33.64 -51.87
C VAL A 7 19.95 32.52 -50.94
N ALA A 8 19.21 31.46 -50.81
CA ALA A 8 19.16 30.17 -51.50
C ALA A 8 20.49 29.36 -51.44
N ALA A 9 20.41 28.16 -50.92
CA ALA A 9 20.71 26.90 -51.55
C ALA A 9 20.90 25.77 -50.51
N ALA A 10 20.03 24.83 -50.55
CA ALA A 10 20.21 23.39 -50.82
C ALA A 10 21.37 22.69 -50.06
N GLY A 11 20.97 21.72 -49.25
CA GLY A 11 21.86 20.70 -48.74
C GLY A 11 21.03 19.58 -48.04
N ILE A 12 20.73 18.56 -48.82
CA ILE A 12 20.08 17.32 -48.39
C ILE A 12 21.01 16.58 -47.44
N GLY A 13 20.49 16.19 -46.30
CA GLY A 13 21.20 15.32 -45.38
C GLY A 13 20.22 14.67 -44.40
N ILE A 14 19.56 13.63 -44.85
CA ILE A 14 18.76 12.75 -44.00
C ILE A 14 19.72 11.92 -43.17
N LEU A 15 19.83 12.22 -41.90
CA LEU A 15 20.38 11.28 -40.91
C LEU A 15 19.33 11.05 -39.84
N THR A 16 18.62 9.93 -39.98
CA THR A 16 17.74 9.36 -38.97
C THR A 16 18.61 8.78 -37.86
N LEU A 17 18.84 9.52 -36.81
CA LEU A 17 19.35 9.02 -35.56
C LEU A 17 18.16 8.68 -34.67
N SER A 18 17.77 7.40 -34.73
CA SER A 18 16.90 6.77 -33.75
C SER A 18 17.59 6.75 -32.40
N SER A 19 17.28 7.70 -31.55
CA SER A 19 17.68 7.67 -30.15
C SER A 19 16.81 6.66 -29.41
N PRO A 20 17.38 5.64 -28.76
CA PRO A 20 16.63 4.81 -27.84
C PRO A 20 16.23 5.67 -26.66
N ALA A 21 14.93 5.82 -26.45
CA ALA A 21 14.36 6.39 -25.24
C ALA A 21 14.79 5.50 -24.07
N LEU A 22 15.87 5.88 -23.40
CA LEU A 22 16.21 5.35 -22.08
C LEU A 22 15.11 5.79 -21.11
N ALA A 23 14.19 4.87 -20.87
CA ALA A 23 13.24 4.98 -19.78
C ALA A 23 14.06 5.11 -18.48
N GLN A 24 14.27 6.33 -18.05
CA GLN A 24 14.79 6.63 -16.71
C GLN A 24 13.74 6.16 -15.71
N LYS A 25 13.94 4.92 -15.24
CA LYS A 25 13.32 4.40 -14.04
C LYS A 25 13.73 5.36 -12.91
N LYS A 26 12.87 6.33 -12.61
CA LYS A 26 13.00 7.17 -11.41
C LYS A 26 12.97 6.22 -10.22
N ASN A 27 14.15 5.79 -9.78
CA ASN A 27 14.32 5.23 -8.46
C ASN A 27 13.89 6.32 -7.48
N LYS A 28 12.65 6.25 -7.04
CA LYS A 28 12.16 7.00 -5.90
C LYS A 28 12.92 6.44 -4.70
N LYS A 29 14.08 7.05 -4.42
CA LYS A 29 14.83 6.82 -3.19
C LYS A 29 13.86 7.18 -2.08
N VAL A 30 13.25 6.18 -1.46
CA VAL A 30 12.50 6.35 -0.23
C VAL A 30 13.54 6.85 0.76
N MET A 31 13.59 8.15 0.99
CA MET A 31 14.26 8.69 2.14
C MET A 31 13.50 8.11 3.32
N GLU A 32 14.11 7.16 4.02
CA GLU A 32 13.73 6.84 5.39
C GLU A 32 13.89 8.15 6.19
N GLN A 33 12.80 8.90 6.28
CA GLN A 33 12.75 9.99 7.23
C GLN A 33 12.73 9.33 8.60
N THR A 34 13.88 9.30 9.24
CA THR A 34 14.00 8.93 10.65
C THR A 34 13.19 9.93 11.45
N PHE A 35 11.97 9.53 11.83
CA PHE A 35 11.14 10.36 12.69
C PHE A 35 11.76 10.39 14.09
N THR A 36 12.01 11.59 14.61
CA THR A 36 12.62 11.78 15.94
C THR A 36 11.59 12.36 16.88
N LEU A 37 11.40 11.70 18.01
CA LEU A 37 10.54 12.19 19.09
C LEU A 37 11.23 13.34 19.80
N LYS A 38 10.68 14.54 19.72
CA LYS A 38 11.30 15.77 20.23
C LYS A 38 10.81 16.17 21.62
N ASN A 39 9.64 15.71 22.01
CA ASN A 39 8.98 16.10 23.25
C ASN A 39 8.06 14.97 23.77
N GLN A 40 7.49 15.18 24.93
CA GLN A 40 6.59 14.21 25.55
C GLN A 40 5.33 13.96 24.72
N LEU A 41 4.79 14.98 24.06
CA LEU A 41 3.59 14.85 23.24
C LEU A 41 3.87 13.97 22.01
N ASP A 42 5.02 14.12 21.35
CA ASP A 42 5.44 13.26 20.26
C ASP A 42 5.54 11.80 20.72
N THR A 43 6.13 11.59 21.92
CA THR A 43 6.28 10.26 22.50
C THR A 43 4.93 9.59 22.79
N VAL A 44 4.00 10.32 23.38
CA VAL A 44 2.64 9.82 23.67
C VAL A 44 1.89 9.53 22.37
N SER A 45 1.97 10.43 21.39
CA SER A 45 1.31 10.26 20.09
C SER A 45 1.85 9.05 19.34
N TYR A 46 3.16 8.86 19.35
CA TYR A 46 3.80 7.70 18.74
C TYR A 46 3.40 6.39 19.43
N ALA A 47 3.42 6.37 20.76
CA ALA A 47 3.02 5.19 21.53
C ALA A 47 1.55 4.82 21.28
N LEU A 48 0.66 5.81 21.18
CA LEU A 48 -0.74 5.59 20.84
C LEU A 48 -0.88 5.00 19.44
N GLY A 49 -0.18 5.56 18.46
CA GLY A 49 -0.16 5.05 17.09
C GLY A 49 0.36 3.63 16.99
N ALA A 50 1.45 3.30 17.70
CA ALA A 50 2.01 1.96 17.76
C ALA A 50 1.03 0.95 18.38
N ASN A 51 0.36 1.31 19.46
CA ASN A 51 -0.64 0.47 20.10
C ASN A 51 -1.83 0.18 19.16
N ILE A 52 -2.34 1.19 18.48
CA ILE A 52 -3.41 1.01 17.48
C ILE A 52 -2.95 0.09 16.36
N ALA A 53 -1.74 0.30 15.82
CA ALA A 53 -1.20 -0.51 14.72
C ALA A 53 -1.03 -1.99 15.13
N GLU A 54 -0.54 -2.27 16.32
CA GLU A 54 -0.42 -3.63 16.85
C GLU A 54 -1.78 -4.31 17.00
N ASN A 55 -2.77 -3.62 17.56
CA ASN A 55 -4.12 -4.14 17.69
C ASN A 55 -4.75 -4.47 16.32
N LEU A 56 -4.60 -3.58 15.35
CA LEU A 56 -5.10 -3.80 14.00
C LEU A 56 -4.42 -5.00 13.34
N LYS A 57 -3.10 -5.13 13.49
CA LYS A 57 -2.34 -6.29 13.00
C LYS A 57 -2.83 -7.61 13.61
N GLN A 58 -3.07 -7.65 14.93
CA GLN A 58 -3.61 -8.83 15.61
C GLN A 58 -5.00 -9.22 15.09
N GLN A 59 -5.81 -8.25 14.72
CA GLN A 59 -7.11 -8.48 14.11
C GLN A 59 -7.02 -8.93 12.63
N GLY A 60 -5.85 -8.85 12.01
CA GLY A 60 -5.59 -9.31 10.65
C GLY A 60 -5.56 -8.21 9.59
N PHE A 61 -5.49 -6.95 10.00
CA PHE A 61 -5.23 -5.85 9.07
C PHE A 61 -3.74 -5.79 8.74
N GLU A 62 -3.30 -6.61 7.79
CA GLU A 62 -1.90 -6.64 7.38
C GLU A 62 -1.54 -5.55 6.37
N ASN A 63 -2.54 -5.09 5.59
CA ASN A 63 -2.35 -4.17 4.47
C ASN A 63 -3.24 -2.93 4.62
N LEU A 64 -2.94 -2.08 5.60
CA LEU A 64 -3.61 -0.80 5.73
C LEU A 64 -2.90 0.30 4.92
N SER A 65 -3.67 1.14 4.25
CA SER A 65 -3.14 2.39 3.71
C SER A 65 -2.88 3.37 4.85
N ILE A 66 -1.61 3.54 5.17
CA ILE A 66 -1.18 4.46 6.22
C ILE A 66 -1.55 5.89 5.87
N GLU A 67 -1.48 6.25 4.58
CA GLU A 67 -1.85 7.58 4.09
C GLU A 67 -3.33 7.87 4.31
N ALA A 68 -4.22 6.92 3.97
CA ALA A 68 -5.66 7.09 4.18
C ALA A 68 -6.01 7.13 5.67
N PHE A 69 -5.36 6.29 6.49
CA PHE A 69 -5.55 6.30 7.94
C PHE A 69 -5.12 7.64 8.57
N ALA A 70 -3.93 8.13 8.22
CA ALA A 70 -3.43 9.41 8.69
C ALA A 70 -4.31 10.59 8.23
N GLN A 71 -4.84 10.53 7.00
CA GLN A 71 -5.75 11.56 6.49
C GLN A 71 -7.06 11.58 7.28
N ALA A 72 -7.66 10.41 7.55
CA ALA A 72 -8.88 10.33 8.35
C ALA A 72 -8.66 10.88 9.76
N PHE A 73 -7.52 10.56 10.39
CA PHE A 73 -7.17 11.10 11.69
C PHE A 73 -7.06 12.63 11.68
N LYS A 74 -6.42 13.17 10.65
CA LYS A 74 -6.28 14.62 10.45
C LYS A 74 -7.63 15.30 10.23
N ASP A 75 -8.51 14.71 9.41
CA ASP A 75 -9.82 15.27 9.13
C ASP A 75 -10.69 15.32 10.40
N VAL A 76 -10.61 14.31 11.26
CA VAL A 76 -11.29 14.33 12.57
C VAL A 76 -10.70 15.42 13.47
N ALA A 77 -9.38 15.54 13.56
CA ALA A 77 -8.71 16.55 14.39
C ALA A 77 -9.04 17.97 13.92
N ASP A 78 -9.08 18.19 12.62
CA ASP A 78 -9.41 19.47 11.99
C ASP A 78 -10.94 19.75 11.93
N LYS A 79 -11.78 18.86 12.45
CA LYS A 79 -13.26 18.93 12.41
C LYS A 79 -13.81 19.08 10.98
N LYS A 80 -13.15 18.46 10.01
CA LYS A 80 -13.62 18.44 8.63
C LYS A 80 -14.70 17.41 8.42
N GLN A 81 -15.43 17.57 7.34
CA GLN A 81 -16.37 16.55 6.89
C GLN A 81 -15.59 15.29 6.46
N LEU A 82 -15.97 14.16 7.03
CA LEU A 82 -15.34 12.88 6.68
C LEU A 82 -15.83 12.39 5.31
N LEU A 83 -14.97 11.69 4.59
CA LEU A 83 -15.28 11.10 3.29
C LEU A 83 -16.27 9.94 3.39
N VAL A 84 -16.37 9.31 4.55
CA VAL A 84 -17.34 8.26 4.88
C VAL A 84 -18.06 8.64 6.18
N THR A 85 -19.36 8.40 6.23
CA THR A 85 -20.13 8.62 7.45
C THR A 85 -19.83 7.54 8.50
N ALA A 86 -20.18 7.78 9.76
CA ALA A 86 -20.00 6.80 10.83
C ALA A 86 -20.73 5.47 10.54
N ASP A 87 -21.91 5.51 9.95
CA ASP A 87 -22.67 4.31 9.62
C ASP A 87 -22.05 3.56 8.43
N GLN A 88 -21.61 4.27 7.40
CA GLN A 88 -20.86 3.69 6.30
C GLN A 88 -19.56 3.03 6.79
N ALA A 89 -18.83 3.70 7.68
CA ALA A 89 -17.60 3.14 8.25
C ALA A 89 -17.86 1.83 9.02
N ARG A 90 -18.94 1.77 9.81
CA ARG A 90 -19.33 0.54 10.53
C ARG A 90 -19.63 -0.61 9.55
N THR A 91 -20.43 -0.33 8.52
CA THR A 91 -20.79 -1.33 7.51
C THR A 91 -19.54 -1.87 6.81
N ILE A 92 -18.70 -0.97 6.29
CA ILE A 92 -17.45 -1.32 5.60
C ILE A 92 -16.52 -2.17 6.50
N LEU A 93 -16.36 -1.77 7.76
CA LEU A 93 -15.52 -2.49 8.69
C LEU A 93 -16.09 -3.87 9.02
N ASN A 94 -17.40 -4.00 9.25
CA ASN A 94 -18.03 -5.28 9.53
C ASN A 94 -17.92 -6.25 8.35
N GLU A 95 -18.15 -5.78 7.14
CA GLU A 95 -17.99 -6.58 5.91
C GLU A 95 -16.56 -7.05 5.74
N TYR A 96 -15.59 -6.15 5.91
CA TYR A 96 -14.17 -6.48 5.81
C TYR A 96 -13.72 -7.47 6.89
N PHE A 97 -14.14 -7.30 8.14
CA PHE A 97 -13.87 -8.27 9.21
C PHE A 97 -14.44 -9.65 8.93
N THR A 98 -15.67 -9.70 8.43
CA THR A 98 -16.31 -10.96 8.05
C THR A 98 -15.51 -11.67 6.96
N GLN A 99 -15.08 -10.94 5.94
CA GLN A 99 -14.23 -11.47 4.87
C GLN A 99 -12.89 -12.00 5.41
N LEU A 100 -12.21 -11.24 6.26
CA LEU A 100 -10.95 -11.68 6.89
C LEU A 100 -11.12 -12.96 7.71
N GLN A 101 -12.20 -13.10 8.45
CA GLN A 101 -12.49 -14.31 9.21
C GLN A 101 -12.73 -15.51 8.30
N GLN A 102 -13.47 -15.33 7.22
CA GLN A 102 -13.72 -16.39 6.22
C GLN A 102 -12.41 -16.82 5.55
N GLU A 103 -11.55 -15.88 5.16
CA GLU A 103 -10.25 -16.19 4.57
C GLU A 103 -9.35 -16.97 5.54
N LYS A 104 -9.32 -16.59 6.82
CA LYS A 104 -8.57 -17.32 7.86
C LYS A 104 -9.12 -18.72 8.06
N ALA A 105 -10.44 -18.88 8.14
CA ALA A 105 -11.09 -20.18 8.27
C ALA A 105 -10.78 -21.10 7.09
N ASN A 106 -10.85 -20.56 5.86
CA ASN A 106 -10.51 -21.31 4.65
C ASN A 106 -9.05 -21.75 4.62
N LYS A 107 -8.11 -20.84 4.95
CA LYS A 107 -6.68 -21.19 5.04
C LYS A 107 -6.42 -22.29 6.05
N ASN A 108 -7.05 -22.22 7.23
CA ASN A 108 -6.91 -23.21 8.28
C ASN A 108 -7.52 -24.57 7.87
N SER A 109 -8.66 -24.55 7.20
CA SER A 109 -9.30 -25.77 6.68
C SER A 109 -8.41 -26.47 5.65
N VAL A 110 -7.88 -25.74 4.67
CA VAL A 110 -6.98 -26.29 3.65
C VAL A 110 -5.69 -26.84 4.29
N ALA A 111 -5.11 -26.10 5.24
CA ALA A 111 -3.92 -26.56 5.96
C ALA A 111 -4.21 -27.84 6.78
N GLY A 112 -5.36 -27.89 7.45
CA GLY A 112 -5.80 -29.05 8.20
C GLY A 112 -6.02 -30.28 7.32
N GLN A 113 -6.68 -30.12 6.18
CA GLN A 113 -6.89 -31.22 5.22
C GLN A 113 -5.55 -31.75 4.69
N LYS A 114 -4.65 -30.87 4.31
CA LYS A 114 -3.31 -31.25 3.84
C LYS A 114 -2.54 -32.03 4.92
N PHE A 115 -2.58 -31.55 6.15
CA PHE A 115 -1.95 -32.24 7.29
C PHE A 115 -2.54 -33.64 7.52
N LEU A 116 -3.86 -33.79 7.43
CA LEU A 116 -4.52 -35.10 7.56
C LEU A 116 -4.16 -36.07 6.42
N GLU A 117 -4.06 -35.56 5.17
CA GLU A 117 -3.65 -36.38 4.03
C GLU A 117 -2.19 -36.82 4.13
N GLU A 118 -1.31 -35.94 4.60
CA GLU A 118 0.11 -36.25 4.82
C GLU A 118 0.26 -37.29 5.96
N ASN A 119 -0.50 -37.15 7.03
CA ASN A 119 -0.46 -38.09 8.15
C ASN A 119 -1.02 -39.47 7.78
N LYS A 120 -2.06 -39.57 6.94
CA LYS A 120 -2.56 -40.87 6.44
C LYS A 120 -1.48 -41.68 5.71
N LYS A 121 -0.47 -41.07 5.18
CA LYS A 121 0.65 -41.73 4.47
C LYS A 121 1.74 -42.23 5.41
N ARG A 122 1.68 -41.91 6.70
CA ARG A 122 2.66 -42.35 7.69
C ARG A 122 2.27 -43.72 8.22
N PRO A 123 3.17 -44.71 8.20
CA PRO A 123 2.86 -46.08 8.64
C PRO A 123 2.55 -46.20 10.13
N GLU A 124 2.81 -45.17 10.90
CA GLU A 124 2.59 -45.12 12.37
C GLU A 124 1.20 -44.62 12.75
N VAL A 125 0.39 -44.14 11.79
CA VAL A 125 -0.94 -43.58 12.05
C VAL A 125 -1.99 -44.66 11.77
N VAL A 126 -2.55 -45.20 12.85
CA VAL A 126 -3.71 -46.13 12.77
C VAL A 126 -4.96 -45.26 12.59
N THR A 127 -5.64 -45.41 11.48
CA THR A 127 -6.95 -44.78 11.25
C THR A 127 -7.98 -45.64 11.97
N LEU A 128 -8.60 -45.08 13.03
CA LEU A 128 -9.73 -45.72 13.72
C LEU A 128 -11.00 -45.60 12.88
#